data_59f4e42782b319646d1c85d63e659e19
#
_entry.id   59f4e42782b319646d1c85d63e659e19
#
_cell.length_a   1.000
_cell.length_b   1.000
_cell.length_c   1.000
_cell.angle_alpha   90.00
_cell.angle_beta   90.00
_cell.angle_gamma   90.00
#
_symmetry.space_group_name_H-M   'P 1'
#
loop_
_entity.id
_entity.type
_entity.pdbx_description
1 polymer ?
#
loop_
_entity_poly.entity_id
_entity_poly.type
_entity_poly.pdbx_seq_one_letter_code
_entity_poly.pdbx_strand_id
1 'polypeptide(L)'
;MIGASPNATRPSYFVFSYLRTRGRYDVSPINPTTAAIDGVKSYPSLAAYAAERGVPDIVDVFRRPDQLMPIVEEAIAIGAPAIWFQYGVINEEAIKRADEAGLDVVVDRCIKVESARFDGGLAVGGLNTQLITSRRRQASRTPGGGLR
;
A
#
# COMPACT_ATOMS: atom_id res chain seq x y z
N MET A 1 5.90 -0.06 6.04
CA MET A 1 4.46 0.25 6.29
C MET A 1 4.36 1.47 7.17
N ILE A 2 3.87 2.59 6.63
CA ILE A 2 3.70 3.87 7.34
C ILE A 2 2.34 3.89 8.06
N GLY A 3 2.33 4.31 9.33
CA GLY A 3 1.11 4.33 10.15
C GLY A 3 0.73 2.97 10.73
N ALA A 4 1.66 2.02 10.74
CA ALA A 4 1.48 0.76 11.46
C ALA A 4 1.19 1.03 12.95
N SER A 5 0.23 0.32 13.51
CA SER A 5 -0.21 0.49 14.90
C SER A 5 0.04 -0.77 15.70
N PRO A 6 0.47 -0.68 16.96
CA PRO A 6 0.53 -1.84 17.86
C PRO A 6 -0.85 -2.29 18.37
N ASN A 7 -1.90 -1.51 18.10
CA ASN A 7 -3.26 -1.82 18.52
C ASN A 7 -3.89 -2.87 17.60
N ALA A 8 -4.15 -4.06 18.14
CA ALA A 8 -4.71 -5.20 17.43
C ALA A 8 -6.10 -4.97 16.81
N THR A 9 -6.82 -3.91 17.19
CA THR A 9 -8.11 -3.56 16.59
C THR A 9 -7.98 -2.69 15.34
N ARG A 10 -6.78 -2.22 15.02
CA ARG A 10 -6.55 -1.34 13.86
C ARG A 10 -6.30 -2.14 12.59
N PRO A 11 -6.85 -1.72 11.44
CA PRO A 11 -6.61 -2.37 10.15
C PRO A 11 -5.12 -2.53 9.81
N SER A 12 -4.30 -1.52 10.12
CA SER A 12 -2.86 -1.59 9.88
C SER A 12 -2.15 -2.71 10.64
N TYR A 13 -2.62 -3.07 11.85
CA TYR A 13 -2.09 -4.20 12.59
C TYR A 13 -2.40 -5.53 11.89
N PHE A 14 -3.64 -5.73 11.45
CA PHE A 14 -4.03 -6.95 10.73
C PHE A 14 -3.24 -7.14 9.44
N VAL A 15 -3.02 -6.07 8.70
CA VAL A 15 -2.24 -6.14 7.46
C VAL A 15 -0.78 -6.43 7.77
N PHE A 16 -0.20 -5.73 8.74
CA PHE A 16 1.18 -5.93 9.19
C PHE A 16 1.44 -7.38 9.62
N SER A 17 0.61 -7.92 10.53
CA SER A 17 0.73 -9.30 11.01
C SER A 17 0.56 -10.32 9.89
N TYR A 18 -0.42 -10.10 8.99
CA TYR A 18 -0.65 -11.00 7.86
C TYR A 18 0.55 -11.06 6.90
N LEU A 19 1.10 -9.92 6.49
CA LEU A 19 2.22 -9.89 5.55
C LEU A 19 3.46 -10.57 6.13
N ARG A 20 3.72 -10.36 7.42
CA ARG A 20 4.84 -11.01 8.13
C ARG A 20 4.70 -12.52 8.22
N THR A 21 3.52 -13.03 8.58
CA THR A 21 3.30 -14.48 8.79
C THR A 21 3.41 -15.28 7.48
N ARG A 22 3.27 -14.63 6.33
CA ARG A 22 3.45 -15.29 5.04
C ARG A 22 4.92 -15.54 4.67
N GLY A 23 5.87 -14.91 5.37
CA GLY A 23 7.30 -15.10 5.16
C GLY A 23 7.85 -14.64 3.80
N ARG A 24 7.02 -13.95 3.00
CA ARG A 24 7.39 -13.44 1.66
C ARG A 24 7.84 -12.00 1.67
N TYR A 25 7.51 -11.27 2.74
CA TYR A 25 7.75 -9.85 2.87
C TYR A 25 8.55 -9.56 4.13
N ASP A 26 9.60 -8.76 4.00
CA ASP A 26 10.28 -8.12 5.12
C ASP A 26 9.55 -6.80 5.42
N VAL A 27 8.64 -6.81 6.39
CA VAL A 27 7.77 -5.68 6.68
C VAL A 27 8.28 -4.94 7.90
N SER A 28 8.69 -3.70 7.70
CA SER A 28 9.12 -2.80 8.77
C SER A 28 8.06 -1.74 9.07
N PRO A 29 7.65 -1.58 10.34
CA PRO A 29 6.70 -0.55 10.72
C PRO A 29 7.37 0.83 10.80
N ILE A 30 6.68 1.86 10.32
CA ILE A 30 7.06 3.26 10.48
C ILE A 30 6.01 3.94 11.35
N ASN A 31 6.40 4.26 12.58
CA ASN A 31 5.52 4.91 13.55
C ASN A 31 6.38 5.70 14.57
N PRO A 32 6.27 7.05 14.62
CA PRO A 32 7.10 7.87 15.50
C PRO A 32 6.81 7.70 17.00
N THR A 33 5.68 7.11 17.36
CA THR A 33 5.24 6.96 18.76
C THR A 33 5.46 5.57 19.33
N THR A 34 6.01 4.63 18.55
CA THR A 34 6.13 3.22 18.95
C THR A 34 7.52 2.71 18.57
N ALA A 35 8.25 2.16 19.52
CA ALA A 35 9.60 1.63 19.28
C ALA A 35 9.61 0.27 18.57
N ALA A 36 8.56 -0.54 18.78
CA ALA A 36 8.43 -1.86 18.16
C ALA A 36 6.95 -2.28 18.06
N ILE A 37 6.63 -3.12 17.07
CA ILE A 37 5.34 -3.79 16.92
C ILE A 37 5.60 -5.29 16.75
N ASP A 38 5.02 -6.12 17.62
CA ASP A 38 5.23 -7.59 17.65
C ASP A 38 6.72 -7.98 17.58
N GLY A 39 7.57 -7.27 18.33
CA GLY A 39 9.00 -7.52 18.38
C GLY A 39 9.79 -6.99 17.18
N VAL A 40 9.13 -6.39 16.18
CA VAL A 40 9.82 -5.74 15.05
C VAL A 40 10.08 -4.29 15.37
N LYS A 41 11.34 -3.87 15.23
CA LYS A 41 11.75 -2.47 15.39
C LYS A 41 10.90 -1.56 14.51
N SER A 42 10.35 -0.51 15.10
CA SER A 42 9.66 0.55 14.37
C SER A 42 10.61 1.73 14.15
N TYR A 43 10.46 2.38 13.01
CA TYR A 43 11.25 3.57 12.68
C TYR A 43 10.39 4.84 12.81
N PRO A 44 10.98 5.96 13.25
CA PRO A 44 10.23 7.21 13.43
C PRO A 44 9.80 7.86 12.10
N SER A 45 10.52 7.60 11.03
CA SER A 45 10.27 8.14 9.69
C SER A 45 10.75 7.17 8.61
N LEU A 46 10.34 7.41 7.38
CA LEU A 46 10.79 6.65 6.23
C LEU A 46 12.28 6.92 5.94
N ALA A 47 12.74 8.16 6.14
CA ALA A 47 14.14 8.53 6.01
C ALA A 47 15.02 7.79 7.03
N ALA A 48 14.58 7.68 8.30
CA ALA A 48 15.30 6.93 9.32
C ALA A 48 15.39 5.43 8.98
N TYR A 49 14.33 4.86 8.42
CA TYR A 49 14.35 3.49 7.90
C TYR A 49 15.36 3.35 6.76
N ALA A 50 15.29 4.23 5.76
CA ALA A 50 16.13 4.15 4.57
C ALA A 50 17.63 4.32 4.91
N ALA A 51 17.96 5.14 5.90
CA ALA A 51 19.34 5.32 6.36
C ALA A 51 19.94 4.05 6.99
N GLU A 52 19.13 3.18 7.58
CA GLU A 52 19.59 1.95 8.25
C GLU A 52 19.43 0.70 7.36
N ARG A 53 18.35 0.62 6.59
CA ARG A 53 17.93 -0.59 5.87
C ARG A 53 18.00 -0.47 4.35
N GLY A 54 18.22 0.73 3.84
CA GLY A 54 18.14 1.02 2.42
C GLY A 54 16.72 1.36 1.96
N VAL A 55 16.58 1.61 0.67
CA VAL A 55 15.30 1.98 0.06
C VAL A 55 14.35 0.78 0.05
N PRO A 56 13.11 0.93 0.53
CA PRO A 56 12.12 -0.16 0.46
C PRO A 56 11.59 -0.34 -0.97
N ASP A 57 11.22 -1.57 -1.35
CA ASP A 57 10.58 -1.85 -2.64
C ASP A 57 9.19 -1.23 -2.74
N ILE A 58 8.45 -1.14 -1.63
CA ILE A 58 7.10 -0.58 -1.57
C ILE A 58 6.93 0.23 -0.28
N VAL A 59 6.43 1.46 -0.42
CA VAL A 59 5.96 2.29 0.70
C VAL A 59 4.46 2.10 0.87
N ASP A 60 4.06 1.28 1.84
CA ASP A 60 2.65 0.99 2.14
C ASP A 60 2.09 1.95 3.19
N VAL A 61 0.96 2.63 2.89
CA VAL A 61 0.49 3.82 3.63
C VAL A 61 -0.85 3.60 4.30
N PHE A 62 -0.86 3.70 5.65
CA PHE A 62 -2.02 3.69 6.54
C PHE A 62 -2.12 5.04 7.28
N ARG A 63 -2.36 6.11 6.55
CA ARG A 63 -2.54 7.45 7.13
C ARG A 63 -3.79 8.12 6.59
N ARG A 64 -4.24 9.17 7.28
CA ARG A 64 -5.38 9.96 6.81
C ARG A 64 -5.02 10.73 5.54
N PRO A 65 -6.00 10.99 4.66
CA PRO A 65 -5.77 11.71 3.40
C PRO A 65 -5.06 13.06 3.55
N ASP A 66 -5.33 13.78 4.63
CA ASP A 66 -4.72 15.08 4.93
C ASP A 66 -3.21 15.00 5.29
N GLN A 67 -2.69 13.80 5.52
CA GLN A 67 -1.29 13.56 5.89
C GLN A 67 -0.46 12.93 4.77
N LEU A 68 -1.01 12.79 3.57
CA LEU A 68 -0.34 12.03 2.51
C LEU A 68 0.77 12.81 1.80
N MET A 69 0.61 14.12 1.59
CA MET A 69 1.61 14.88 0.84
C MET A 69 3.03 14.81 1.44
N PRO A 70 3.24 15.01 2.75
CA PRO A 70 4.57 14.86 3.36
C PRO A 70 5.15 13.45 3.18
N ILE A 71 4.30 12.42 3.21
CA ILE A 71 4.71 11.02 3.03
C ILE A 71 5.18 10.78 1.59
N VAL A 72 4.46 11.31 0.62
CA VAL A 72 4.85 11.23 -0.79
C VAL A 72 6.18 11.92 -1.03
N GLU A 73 6.37 13.14 -0.49
CA GLU A 73 7.65 13.84 -0.64
C GLU A 73 8.81 13.08 0.03
N GLU A 74 8.56 12.45 1.17
CA GLU A 74 9.58 11.62 1.83
C GLU A 74 9.90 10.37 1.00
N ALA A 75 8.89 9.70 0.41
CA ALA A 75 9.07 8.55 -0.47
C ALA A 75 9.87 8.92 -1.73
N ILE A 76 9.58 10.07 -2.34
CA ILE A 76 10.33 10.60 -3.47
C ILE A 76 11.78 10.89 -3.07
N ALA A 77 11.99 11.55 -1.94
CA ALA A 77 13.31 11.96 -1.47
C ALA A 77 14.26 10.78 -1.23
N ILE A 78 13.74 9.63 -0.77
CA ILE A 78 14.54 8.41 -0.59
C ILE A 78 14.67 7.57 -1.87
N GLY A 79 14.00 7.93 -2.95
CA GLY A 79 14.00 7.19 -4.22
C GLY A 79 13.20 5.89 -4.19
N ALA A 80 12.11 5.84 -3.41
CA ALA A 80 11.24 4.66 -3.38
C ALA A 80 10.64 4.40 -4.77
N PRO A 81 10.65 3.14 -5.27
CA PRO A 81 10.12 2.84 -6.60
C PRO A 81 8.59 2.79 -6.63
N ALA A 82 7.93 2.47 -5.50
CA ALA A 82 6.50 2.30 -5.46
C ALA A 82 5.88 2.81 -4.15
N ILE A 83 4.63 3.31 -4.27
CA ILE A 83 3.82 3.72 -3.13
C ILE A 83 2.41 3.11 -3.22
N TRP A 84 1.92 2.60 -2.10
CA TRP A 84 0.64 1.92 -2.00
C TRP A 84 -0.28 2.63 -1.01
N PHE A 85 -1.39 3.15 -1.50
CA PHE A 85 -2.44 3.77 -0.69
C PHE A 85 -3.58 2.77 -0.45
N GLN A 86 -3.81 2.46 0.81
CA GLN A 86 -4.83 1.50 1.25
C GLN A 86 -6.27 2.00 0.99
N TYR A 87 -7.28 1.18 1.27
CA TYR A 87 -8.68 1.56 1.13
C TYR A 87 -9.00 2.88 1.82
N GLY A 88 -9.61 3.83 1.09
CA GLY A 88 -10.00 5.14 1.57
C GLY A 88 -8.85 6.11 1.86
N VAL A 89 -7.61 5.71 1.63
CA VAL A 89 -6.43 6.57 1.74
C VAL A 89 -6.24 7.29 0.40
N ILE A 90 -7.06 8.31 0.18
CA ILE A 90 -7.15 9.01 -1.11
C ILE A 90 -6.92 10.50 -0.92
N ASN A 91 -5.94 11.04 -1.61
CA ASN A 91 -5.69 12.47 -1.78
C ASN A 91 -5.16 12.65 -3.22
N GLU A 92 -5.97 13.26 -4.07
CA GLU A 92 -5.69 13.34 -5.50
C GLU A 92 -4.41 14.11 -5.82
N GLU A 93 -4.12 15.16 -5.06
CA GLU A 93 -2.92 15.97 -5.23
C GLU A 93 -1.66 15.17 -4.88
N ALA A 94 -1.67 14.45 -3.76
CA ALA A 94 -0.57 13.59 -3.33
C ALA A 94 -0.35 12.40 -4.29
N ILE A 95 -1.43 11.80 -4.78
CA ILE A 95 -1.39 10.71 -5.76
C ILE A 95 -0.78 11.20 -7.07
N LYS A 96 -1.26 12.34 -7.57
CA LYS A 96 -0.72 12.97 -8.78
C LYS A 96 0.77 13.30 -8.63
N ARG A 97 1.16 13.84 -7.47
CA ARG A 97 2.55 14.18 -7.18
C ARG A 97 3.47 12.94 -7.19
N ALA A 98 3.00 11.81 -6.65
CA ALA A 98 3.75 10.56 -6.67
C ALA A 98 3.92 10.02 -8.12
N ASP A 99 2.83 10.05 -8.91
CA ASP A 99 2.83 9.60 -10.31
C ASP A 99 3.75 10.48 -11.17
N GLU A 100 3.68 11.81 -11.04
CA GLU A 100 4.54 12.76 -11.74
C GLU A 100 6.03 12.61 -11.37
N ALA A 101 6.33 12.12 -10.18
CA ALA A 101 7.68 11.81 -9.75
C ALA A 101 8.20 10.45 -10.25
N GLY A 102 7.35 9.67 -10.93
CA GLY A 102 7.70 8.40 -11.53
C GLY A 102 7.62 7.20 -10.59
N LEU A 103 6.91 7.31 -9.46
CA LEU A 103 6.63 6.15 -8.61
C LEU A 103 5.55 5.28 -9.24
N ASP A 104 5.64 3.96 -9.08
CA ASP A 104 4.52 3.07 -9.29
C ASP A 104 3.47 3.30 -8.20
N VAL A 105 2.26 3.74 -8.59
CA VAL A 105 1.23 4.15 -7.63
C VAL A 105 0.04 3.20 -7.64
N VAL A 106 -0.27 2.61 -6.49
CA VAL A 106 -1.50 1.84 -6.27
C VAL A 106 -2.40 2.59 -5.30
N VAL A 107 -3.68 2.76 -5.66
CA VAL A 107 -4.64 3.55 -4.89
C VAL A 107 -5.89 2.75 -4.58
N ASP A 108 -6.43 2.95 -3.36
CA ASP A 108 -7.69 2.35 -2.92
C ASP A 108 -7.72 0.82 -3.08
N ARG A 109 -6.64 0.18 -2.65
CA ARG A 109 -6.50 -1.28 -2.62
C ARG A 109 -5.85 -1.72 -1.30
N CYS A 110 -6.34 -2.83 -0.75
CA CYS A 110 -5.70 -3.43 0.42
C CYS A 110 -4.58 -4.37 -0.03
N ILE A 111 -3.35 -4.06 0.32
CA ILE A 111 -2.17 -4.87 -0.03
C ILE A 111 -2.29 -6.32 0.46
N LYS A 112 -2.90 -6.55 1.63
CA LYS A 112 -3.20 -7.90 2.14
C LYS A 112 -4.11 -8.67 1.20
N VAL A 113 -5.19 -8.04 0.72
CA VAL A 113 -6.17 -8.67 -0.19
C VAL A 113 -5.52 -8.98 -1.53
N GLU A 114 -4.80 -8.03 -2.09
CA GLU A 114 -4.11 -8.24 -3.37
C GLU A 114 -3.02 -9.30 -3.27
N SER A 115 -2.22 -9.30 -2.20
CA SER A 115 -1.24 -10.35 -1.94
C SER A 115 -1.91 -11.74 -1.83
N ALA A 116 -3.06 -11.84 -1.14
CA ALA A 116 -3.81 -13.10 -1.05
C ALA A 116 -4.36 -13.55 -2.41
N ARG A 117 -4.74 -12.60 -3.28
CA ARG A 117 -5.24 -12.90 -4.63
C ARG A 117 -4.15 -13.38 -5.57
N PHE A 118 -2.95 -12.81 -5.49
CA PHE A 118 -1.85 -13.19 -6.38
C PHE A 118 -1.12 -14.45 -5.92
N ASP A 119 -0.92 -14.60 -4.62
CA ASP A 119 0.01 -15.57 -4.05
C ASP A 119 -0.60 -16.45 -2.94
N GLY A 120 -1.84 -16.20 -2.56
CA GLY A 120 -2.51 -16.85 -1.44
C GLY A 120 -3.65 -17.76 -1.83
N GLY A 121 -4.50 -18.10 -0.83
CA GLY A 121 -5.65 -18.98 -1.02
C GLY A 121 -6.68 -18.50 -2.05
N LEU A 122 -6.79 -17.17 -2.27
CA LEU A 122 -7.67 -16.63 -3.29
C LEU A 122 -7.15 -16.88 -4.73
N ALA A 123 -5.83 -16.95 -4.90
CA ALA A 123 -5.23 -17.35 -6.18
C ALA A 123 -5.59 -18.79 -6.55
N VAL A 124 -5.51 -19.70 -5.56
CA VAL A 124 -5.91 -21.11 -5.72
C VAL A 124 -7.40 -21.23 -6.05
N GLY A 125 -8.24 -20.36 -5.48
CA GLY A 125 -9.68 -20.29 -5.79
C GLY A 125 -10.03 -19.64 -7.12
N GLY A 126 -9.07 -19.31 -7.98
CA GLY A 126 -9.31 -18.71 -9.29
C GLY A 126 -9.66 -17.22 -9.27
N LEU A 127 -9.44 -16.54 -8.15
CA LEU A 127 -9.74 -15.10 -8.01
C LEU A 127 -8.55 -14.21 -8.39
N ASN A 128 -7.48 -14.79 -8.94
CA ASN A 128 -6.33 -14.04 -9.42
C ASN A 128 -6.61 -13.45 -10.79
N THR A 129 -6.82 -12.13 -10.84
CA THR A 129 -7.03 -11.40 -12.10
C THR A 129 -5.72 -10.93 -12.74
N GLN A 130 -4.58 -11.07 -12.05
CA GLN A 130 -3.26 -10.53 -12.43
C GLN A 130 -3.26 -9.02 -12.73
N LEU A 131 -4.26 -8.30 -12.24
CA LEU A 131 -4.43 -6.87 -12.44
C LEU A 131 -4.61 -6.17 -11.10
N ILE A 132 -3.70 -5.24 -10.79
CA ILE A 132 -3.87 -4.26 -9.71
C ILE A 132 -4.18 -2.93 -10.38
N THR A 133 -5.43 -2.47 -10.32
CA THR A 133 -5.84 -1.18 -10.89
C THR A 133 -6.91 -0.53 -10.04
N SER A 134 -6.76 0.76 -9.79
CA SER A 134 -7.79 1.61 -9.18
C SER A 134 -8.83 2.11 -10.20
N ARG A 135 -8.56 1.97 -11.50
CA ARG A 135 -9.51 2.38 -12.53
C ARG A 135 -10.72 1.44 -12.50
N ARG A 136 -11.92 1.99 -12.25
CA ARG A 136 -13.16 1.26 -12.50
C ARG A 136 -13.17 0.87 -13.98
N ARG A 137 -13.33 -0.42 -14.30
CA ARG A 137 -13.69 -0.84 -15.64
C ARG A 137 -14.97 -0.10 -15.99
N GLN A 138 -14.91 0.84 -16.90
CA GLN A 138 -16.12 1.27 -17.57
C GLN A 138 -16.66 0.03 -18.27
N ALA A 139 -17.85 -0.44 -17.83
CA ALA A 139 -18.56 -1.45 -18.58
C ALA A 139 -18.71 -0.89 -20.00
N SER A 140 -18.12 -1.59 -20.98
CA SER A 140 -18.32 -1.27 -22.38
C SER A 140 -19.84 -1.34 -22.62
N ARG A 141 -20.47 -0.17 -22.77
CA ARG A 141 -21.83 -0.11 -23.30
C ARG A 141 -21.72 -0.65 -24.72
N THR A 142 -22.10 -1.89 -24.89
CA THR A 142 -22.36 -2.44 -26.22
C THR A 142 -23.44 -1.56 -26.84
N PRO A 143 -23.21 -0.92 -27.99
CA PRO A 143 -24.28 -0.21 -28.69
C PRO A 143 -25.32 -1.24 -29.03
N GLY A 144 -26.58 -0.97 -28.64
CA GLY A 144 -27.67 -1.86 -28.85
C GLY A 144 -27.82 -2.23 -30.33
N GLY A 145 -27.72 -3.52 -30.61
CA GLY A 145 -28.21 -4.10 -31.84
C GLY A 145 -29.73 -3.96 -31.87
N GLY A 146 -30.20 -3.02 -32.66
CA GLY A 146 -31.63 -2.92 -32.93
C GLY A 146 -32.10 -4.17 -33.69
N LEU A 147 -33.06 -4.89 -33.09
CA LEU A 147 -33.86 -5.88 -33.79
C LEU A 147 -34.78 -5.14 -34.77
N ARG A 148 -34.66 -5.45 -36.03
CA ARG A 148 -35.71 -5.28 -37.02
C ARG A 148 -36.52 -6.56 -37.10
#